data_290c1443b41234650df9ab794ad8c84e
#
_entry.id   290c1443b41234650df9ab794ad8c84e
#
_cell.length_a   1.000
_cell.length_b   1.000
_cell.length_c   1.000
_cell.angle_alpha   90.00
_cell.angle_beta   90.00
_cell.angle_gamma   90.00
#
_symmetry.space_group_name_H-M   'P 1'
#
loop_
_entity.id
_entity.type
_entity.pdbx_description
1 polymer ?
#
loop_
_entity_poly.entity_id
_entity_poly.type
_entity_poly.pdbx_seq_one_letter_code
_entity_poly.pdbx_strand_id
1 'polypeptide(L)'
;MKGRLFGVGVGPGDPELMTYKAVRIIKECQVLAVPARGRKHAVSYRIAAEMIENMEEKEFLDLDTPMTKDRQILDRNYENAAGRIIEELEKGKDVAYLTLGDPTIYSTYMYIHRIVKAKGYETTIISGIPSFCAAAARLDDSLVDRAEELHIIPSSYGIEAALNYSGTKILMKSASGISEVKRTLEEKDGNVNVKMIENCGMPEERIYERIEDVPEQAGYYSLLIVK
;
A
#
# COMPACT_ATOMS: atom_id res chain seq x y z
N MET A 1 2.04 -24.65 20.52
CA MET A 1 2.78 -24.30 19.27
C MET A 1 2.86 -22.79 19.20
N LYS A 2 3.91 -22.24 18.62
CA LYS A 2 3.99 -20.79 18.37
C LYS A 2 2.98 -20.41 17.30
N GLY A 3 2.45 -19.19 17.37
CA GLY A 3 1.59 -18.62 16.32
C GLY A 3 2.38 -18.23 15.08
N ARG A 4 1.66 -17.81 14.03
CA ARG A 4 2.20 -17.42 12.72
C ARG A 4 1.88 -15.96 12.40
N LEU A 5 2.79 -15.30 11.69
CA LEU A 5 2.55 -13.95 11.16
C LEU A 5 2.08 -14.00 9.71
N PHE A 6 0.95 -13.39 9.43
CA PHE A 6 0.43 -13.19 8.08
C PHE A 6 0.47 -11.72 7.72
N GLY A 7 1.18 -11.37 6.64
CA GLY A 7 1.05 -10.05 6.02
C GLY A 7 -0.06 -10.09 5.00
N VAL A 8 -1.14 -9.37 5.24
CA VAL A 8 -2.36 -9.50 4.47
C VAL A 8 -2.64 -8.24 3.68
N GLY A 9 -2.61 -8.33 2.35
CA GLY A 9 -3.06 -7.27 1.45
C GLY A 9 -4.58 -7.21 1.43
N VAL A 10 -5.13 -6.06 1.81
CA VAL A 10 -6.58 -5.84 1.83
C VAL A 10 -7.11 -5.18 0.55
N GLY A 11 -6.28 -5.07 -0.49
CA GLY A 11 -6.66 -4.35 -1.69
C GLY A 11 -6.52 -2.83 -1.56
N PRO A 12 -6.81 -2.07 -2.63
CA PRO A 12 -6.43 -0.67 -2.77
C PRO A 12 -7.43 0.34 -2.18
N GLY A 13 -8.66 -0.06 -1.89
CA GLY A 13 -9.70 0.86 -1.42
C GLY A 13 -11.09 0.24 -1.39
N ASP A 14 -11.52 -0.33 -2.51
CA ASP A 14 -12.79 -1.03 -2.63
C ASP A 14 -12.74 -2.35 -1.84
N PRO A 15 -13.62 -2.57 -0.85
CA PRO A 15 -13.68 -3.80 -0.07
C PRO A 15 -13.94 -5.05 -0.92
N GLU A 16 -14.67 -4.95 -2.03
CA GLU A 16 -14.93 -6.07 -2.94
C GLU A 16 -13.68 -6.56 -3.68
N LEU A 17 -12.61 -5.74 -3.68
CA LEU A 17 -11.30 -6.12 -4.22
C LEU A 17 -10.42 -6.87 -3.21
N MET A 18 -10.92 -7.20 -2.03
CA MET A 18 -10.24 -8.13 -1.13
C MET A 18 -10.25 -9.54 -1.71
N THR A 19 -9.09 -10.21 -1.68
CA THR A 19 -9.06 -11.61 -2.08
C THR A 19 -9.79 -12.47 -1.05
N TYR A 20 -10.47 -13.53 -1.52
CA TYR A 20 -11.12 -14.49 -0.63
C TYR A 20 -10.16 -15.06 0.43
N LYS A 21 -8.88 -15.27 0.04
CA LYS A 21 -7.85 -15.74 0.97
C LYS A 21 -7.54 -14.71 2.05
N ALA A 22 -7.49 -13.42 1.72
CA ALA A 22 -7.29 -12.36 2.70
C ALA A 22 -8.42 -12.34 3.73
N VAL A 23 -9.67 -12.35 3.28
CA VAL A 23 -10.85 -12.40 4.16
C VAL A 23 -10.80 -13.61 5.09
N ARG A 24 -10.51 -14.81 4.56
CA ARG A 24 -10.42 -16.04 5.35
C ARG A 24 -9.33 -15.96 6.42
N ILE A 25 -8.12 -15.54 6.06
CA ILE A 25 -6.99 -15.45 7.01
C ILE A 25 -7.27 -14.41 8.11
N ILE A 26 -7.85 -13.26 7.76
CA ILE A 26 -8.23 -12.25 8.78
C ILE A 26 -9.27 -12.80 9.75
N LYS A 27 -10.25 -13.58 9.26
CA LYS A 27 -11.25 -14.25 10.12
C LYS A 27 -10.62 -15.28 11.06
N GLU A 28 -9.65 -16.06 10.58
CA GLU A 28 -8.98 -17.13 11.33
C GLU A 28 -8.00 -16.59 12.39
N CYS A 29 -7.32 -15.46 12.15
CA CYS A 29 -6.35 -14.90 13.11
C CYS A 29 -7.03 -14.30 14.35
N GLN A 30 -6.40 -14.51 15.52
CA GLN A 30 -6.86 -13.97 16.79
C GLN A 30 -6.51 -12.50 16.96
N VAL A 31 -5.37 -12.09 16.39
CA VAL A 31 -4.82 -10.73 16.55
C VAL A 31 -4.73 -10.03 15.21
N LEU A 32 -5.17 -8.77 15.17
CA LEU A 32 -5.00 -7.87 14.03
C LEU A 32 -3.93 -6.83 14.34
N ALA A 33 -3.03 -6.59 13.41
CA ALA A 33 -2.01 -5.55 13.52
C ALA A 33 -2.12 -4.55 12.37
N VAL A 34 -1.95 -3.27 12.64
CA VAL A 34 -1.96 -2.20 11.62
C VAL A 34 -0.85 -1.18 11.88
N PRO A 35 -0.31 -0.53 10.80
CA PRO A 35 0.71 0.51 10.92
C PRO A 35 0.09 1.88 11.25
N ALA A 36 -0.66 1.98 12.35
CA ALA A 36 -1.35 3.22 12.73
C ALA A 36 -1.54 3.33 14.24
N ARG A 37 -1.75 4.56 14.71
CA ARG A 37 -2.23 4.82 16.06
C ARG A 37 -3.76 4.77 16.08
N GLY A 38 -4.28 3.62 16.48
CA GLY A 38 -5.71 3.37 16.54
C GLY A 38 -6.29 2.82 15.23
N ARG A 39 -7.00 1.71 15.36
CA ARG A 39 -7.61 0.97 14.25
C ARG A 39 -8.50 1.81 13.33
N LYS A 40 -9.24 2.78 13.87
CA LYS A 40 -10.14 3.66 13.09
C LYS A 40 -9.40 4.55 12.10
N HIS A 41 -8.12 4.84 12.34
CA HIS A 41 -7.27 5.65 11.46
C HIS A 41 -6.54 4.81 10.40
N ALA A 42 -6.51 3.48 10.56
CA ALA A 42 -5.90 2.59 9.59
C ALA A 42 -6.85 2.32 8.42
N VAL A 43 -6.53 2.81 7.23
CA VAL A 43 -7.33 2.57 6.01
C VAL A 43 -7.49 1.08 5.74
N SER A 44 -6.42 0.29 5.92
CA SER A 44 -6.47 -1.17 5.75
C SER A 44 -7.46 -1.85 6.70
N TYR A 45 -7.62 -1.34 7.93
CA TYR A 45 -8.64 -1.85 8.85
C TYR A 45 -10.04 -1.48 8.39
N ARG A 46 -10.27 -0.23 7.95
CA ARG A 46 -11.59 0.23 7.49
C ARG A 46 -12.08 -0.61 6.30
N ILE A 47 -11.21 -0.83 5.30
CA ILE A 47 -11.54 -1.69 4.14
C ILE A 47 -11.95 -3.09 4.61
N ALA A 48 -11.15 -3.73 5.46
CA ALA A 48 -11.44 -5.09 5.92
C ALA A 48 -12.72 -5.17 6.77
N ALA A 49 -13.02 -4.14 7.55
CA ALA A 49 -14.21 -4.09 8.42
C ALA A 49 -15.52 -3.98 7.64
N GLU A 50 -15.51 -3.54 6.39
CA GLU A 50 -16.70 -3.54 5.53
C GLU A 50 -17.06 -4.95 5.03
N MET A 51 -16.07 -5.86 4.95
CA MET A 51 -16.25 -7.24 4.46
C MET A 51 -16.29 -8.29 5.57
N ILE A 52 -15.88 -7.93 6.78
CA ILE A 52 -15.72 -8.90 7.87
C ILE A 52 -16.43 -8.40 9.11
N GLU A 53 -17.45 -9.14 9.50
CA GLU A 53 -18.22 -8.86 10.72
C GLU A 53 -17.39 -9.08 11.99
N ASN A 54 -17.71 -8.36 13.05
CA ASN A 54 -17.14 -8.50 14.40
C ASN A 54 -15.62 -8.32 14.47
N MET A 55 -15.02 -7.55 13.56
CA MET A 55 -13.59 -7.28 13.60
C MET A 55 -13.17 -6.51 14.87
N GLU A 56 -14.07 -5.72 15.44
CA GLU A 56 -13.85 -4.97 16.68
C GLU A 56 -13.67 -5.86 17.91
N GLU A 57 -14.12 -7.11 17.87
CA GLU A 57 -13.99 -8.09 18.96
C GLU A 57 -12.59 -8.74 18.98
N LYS A 58 -11.84 -8.63 17.89
CA LYS A 58 -10.49 -9.20 17.81
C LYS A 58 -9.50 -8.40 18.64
N GLU A 59 -8.48 -9.08 19.16
CA GLU A 59 -7.33 -8.41 19.77
C GLU A 59 -6.60 -7.56 18.73
N PHE A 60 -6.08 -6.40 19.16
CA PHE A 60 -5.56 -5.41 18.22
C PHE A 60 -4.20 -4.85 18.65
N LEU A 61 -3.25 -4.83 17.71
CA LEU A 61 -1.95 -4.22 17.86
C LEU A 61 -1.84 -2.95 17.01
N ASP A 62 -1.84 -1.81 17.69
CA ASP A 62 -1.44 -0.55 17.08
C ASP A 62 0.09 -0.52 16.97
N LEU A 63 0.61 -0.55 15.77
CA LEU A 63 2.04 -0.52 15.50
C LEU A 63 2.40 0.85 14.91
N ASP A 64 2.89 1.74 15.76
CA ASP A 64 3.29 3.09 15.33
C ASP A 64 4.47 2.99 14.35
N THR A 65 4.24 3.41 13.12
CA THR A 65 5.26 3.48 12.07
C THR A 65 5.32 4.92 11.58
N PRO A 66 6.20 5.76 12.17
CA PRO A 66 6.26 7.17 11.82
C PRO A 66 6.68 7.37 10.37
N MET A 67 6.07 8.37 9.72
CA MET A 67 6.47 8.82 8.40
C MET A 67 7.72 9.70 8.50
N THR A 68 8.89 9.10 8.47
CA THR A 68 10.18 9.80 8.50
C THR A 68 11.13 9.22 7.46
N LYS A 69 12.14 10.00 7.05
CA LYS A 69 13.27 9.53 6.22
C LYS A 69 14.47 9.11 7.08
N ASP A 70 14.41 9.31 8.40
CA ASP A 70 15.47 8.91 9.33
C ASP A 70 15.48 7.39 9.50
N ARG A 71 16.51 6.75 8.97
CA ARG A 71 16.67 5.29 9.00
C ARG A 71 16.78 4.74 10.42
N GLN A 72 17.45 5.43 11.33
CA GLN A 72 17.62 4.93 12.70
C GLN A 72 16.29 4.91 13.46
N ILE A 73 15.45 5.93 13.23
CA ILE A 73 14.10 5.97 13.79
C ILE A 73 13.26 4.85 13.20
N LEU A 74 13.29 4.67 11.88
CA LEU A 74 12.54 3.60 11.19
C LEU A 74 12.95 2.22 11.69
N ASP A 75 14.24 1.91 11.72
CA ASP A 75 14.76 0.59 12.13
C ASP A 75 14.35 0.27 13.57
N ARG A 76 14.46 1.23 14.50
CA ARG A 76 14.01 1.07 15.88
C ARG A 76 12.50 0.78 15.95
N ASN A 77 11.69 1.48 15.17
CA ASN A 77 10.24 1.26 15.17
C ASN A 77 9.87 -0.11 14.56
N TYR A 78 10.58 -0.56 13.53
CA TYR A 78 10.37 -1.90 12.95
C TYR A 78 10.74 -3.02 13.96
N GLU A 79 11.84 -2.87 14.69
CA GLU A 79 12.22 -3.81 15.76
C GLU A 79 11.19 -3.82 16.90
N ASN A 80 10.70 -2.66 17.33
CA ASN A 80 9.66 -2.55 18.34
C ASN A 80 8.35 -3.20 17.89
N ALA A 81 7.93 -2.94 16.65
CA ALA A 81 6.74 -3.55 16.06
C ALA A 81 6.87 -5.06 15.96
N ALA A 82 8.02 -5.55 15.49
CA ALA A 82 8.32 -6.98 15.43
C ALA A 82 8.32 -7.63 16.82
N GLY A 83 8.87 -6.97 17.85
CA GLY A 83 8.85 -7.43 19.23
C GLY A 83 7.44 -7.63 19.75
N ARG A 84 6.56 -6.65 19.57
CA ARG A 84 5.15 -6.74 19.99
C ARG A 84 4.38 -7.84 19.26
N ILE A 85 4.65 -8.04 17.97
CA ILE A 85 4.08 -9.17 17.21
C ILE A 85 4.56 -10.49 17.81
N ILE A 86 5.86 -10.63 18.05
CA ILE A 86 6.46 -11.85 18.59
C ILE A 86 5.87 -12.21 19.96
N GLU A 87 5.59 -11.24 20.82
CA GLU A 87 4.91 -11.48 22.09
C GLU A 87 3.56 -12.22 21.92
N GLU A 88 2.78 -11.89 20.89
CA GLU A 88 1.53 -12.59 20.60
C GLU A 88 1.78 -13.99 19.96
N LEU A 89 2.78 -14.10 19.09
CA LEU A 89 3.16 -15.38 18.50
C LEU A 89 3.65 -16.38 19.56
N GLU A 90 4.36 -15.93 20.60
CA GLU A 90 4.79 -16.78 21.73
C GLU A 90 3.61 -17.28 22.56
N LYS A 91 2.50 -16.53 22.61
CA LYS A 91 1.24 -16.97 23.24
C LYS A 91 0.47 -17.98 22.39
N GLY A 92 1.00 -18.36 21.20
CA GLY A 92 0.37 -19.28 20.26
C GLY A 92 -0.72 -18.68 19.42
N LYS A 93 -0.81 -17.32 19.35
CA LYS A 93 -1.81 -16.61 18.57
C LYS A 93 -1.29 -16.29 17.16
N ASP A 94 -2.11 -16.52 16.15
CA ASP A 94 -1.85 -16.08 14.79
C ASP A 94 -2.14 -14.59 14.67
N VAL A 95 -1.25 -13.85 14.01
CA VAL A 95 -1.33 -12.39 13.81
C VAL A 95 -1.51 -12.07 12.33
N ALA A 96 -2.57 -11.34 11.97
CA ALA A 96 -2.76 -10.76 10.64
C ALA A 96 -2.34 -9.28 10.65
N TYR A 97 -1.25 -8.94 9.95
CA TYR A 97 -0.82 -7.57 9.72
C TYR A 97 -1.48 -7.05 8.44
N LEU A 98 -2.39 -6.08 8.58
CA LEU A 98 -3.18 -5.55 7.47
C LEU A 98 -2.40 -4.45 6.72
N THR A 99 -2.30 -4.61 5.40
CA THR A 99 -1.61 -3.68 4.50
C THR A 99 -2.54 -3.24 3.37
N LEU A 100 -2.58 -1.94 3.09
CA LEU A 100 -3.26 -1.40 1.92
C LEU A 100 -2.58 -1.92 0.63
N GLY A 101 -3.36 -2.30 -0.36
CA GLY A 101 -2.87 -2.89 -1.61
C GLY A 101 -2.27 -4.28 -1.41
N ASP A 102 -1.04 -4.49 -1.86
CA ASP A 102 -0.27 -5.72 -1.74
C ASP A 102 0.94 -5.55 -0.79
N PRO A 103 1.21 -6.50 0.11
CA PRO A 103 2.31 -6.40 1.08
C PRO A 103 3.71 -6.32 0.45
N THR A 104 3.87 -6.73 -0.80
CA THR A 104 5.18 -6.75 -1.48
C THR A 104 5.52 -5.43 -2.19
N ILE A 105 4.54 -4.51 -2.33
CA ILE A 105 4.70 -3.24 -3.04
C ILE A 105 4.82 -2.08 -2.05
N TYR A 106 6.04 -1.60 -1.82
CA TYR A 106 6.38 -0.44 -0.97
C TYR A 106 5.73 -0.45 0.42
N SER A 107 5.54 -1.64 1.00
CA SER A 107 4.90 -1.81 2.30
C SER A 107 5.90 -1.85 3.46
N THR A 108 5.56 -1.18 4.54
CA THR A 108 6.24 -1.26 5.84
C THR A 108 6.28 -2.69 6.38
N TYR A 109 5.25 -3.50 6.10
CA TYR A 109 5.18 -4.90 6.54
C TYR A 109 6.43 -5.70 6.18
N MET A 110 7.02 -5.51 5.00
CA MET A 110 8.16 -6.30 4.55
C MET A 110 9.42 -6.14 5.42
N TYR A 111 9.60 -5.00 6.06
CA TYR A 111 10.69 -4.81 7.05
C TYR A 111 10.43 -5.63 8.30
N ILE A 112 9.21 -5.56 8.84
CA ILE A 112 8.77 -6.32 10.02
C ILE A 112 8.80 -7.83 9.73
N HIS A 113 8.31 -8.25 8.55
CA HIS A 113 8.35 -9.64 8.09
C HIS A 113 9.75 -10.24 8.16
N ARG A 114 10.76 -9.51 7.63
CA ARG A 114 12.15 -9.98 7.62
C ARG A 114 12.70 -10.16 9.04
N ILE A 115 12.38 -9.23 9.94
CA ILE A 115 12.82 -9.30 11.35
C ILE A 115 12.20 -10.51 12.05
N VAL A 116 10.88 -10.69 11.95
CA VAL A 116 10.15 -11.78 12.58
C VAL A 116 10.63 -13.13 12.04
N LYS A 117 10.82 -13.24 10.71
CA LYS A 117 11.34 -14.43 10.05
C LYS A 117 12.77 -14.76 10.49
N ALA A 118 13.65 -13.75 10.58
CA ALA A 118 15.03 -13.93 11.03
C ALA A 118 15.13 -14.41 12.48
N LYS A 119 14.11 -14.10 13.31
CA LYS A 119 13.98 -14.59 14.69
C LYS A 119 13.36 -16.01 14.79
N GLY A 120 13.15 -16.68 13.65
CA GLY A 120 12.73 -18.09 13.57
C GLY A 120 11.22 -18.34 13.69
N TYR A 121 10.39 -17.31 13.47
CA TYR A 121 8.92 -17.47 13.43
C TYR A 121 8.42 -17.74 12.02
N GLU A 122 7.33 -18.49 11.93
CA GLU A 122 6.65 -18.75 10.67
C GLU A 122 5.95 -17.48 10.16
N THR A 123 6.23 -17.11 8.91
CA THR A 123 5.67 -15.92 8.27
C THR A 123 5.13 -16.26 6.89
N THR A 124 3.98 -15.69 6.54
CA THR A 124 3.33 -15.89 5.23
C THR A 124 2.86 -14.55 4.66
N ILE A 125 3.00 -14.37 3.35
CA ILE A 125 2.46 -13.22 2.63
C ILE A 125 1.17 -13.66 1.93
N ILE A 126 0.11 -12.90 2.14
CA ILE A 126 -1.17 -13.04 1.46
C ILE A 126 -1.30 -11.85 0.51
N SER A 127 -1.23 -12.11 -0.79
CA SER A 127 -1.30 -11.07 -1.81
C SER A 127 -2.64 -10.33 -1.79
N GLY A 128 -2.58 -9.05 -2.08
CA GLY A 128 -3.72 -8.19 -2.35
C GLY A 128 -3.62 -7.60 -3.77
N ILE A 129 -4.66 -6.91 -4.21
CA ILE A 129 -4.63 -6.18 -5.49
C ILE A 129 -3.84 -4.89 -5.31
N PRO A 130 -2.75 -4.65 -6.08
CA PRO A 130 -2.02 -3.40 -6.04
C PRO A 130 -2.86 -2.23 -6.53
N SER A 131 -2.64 -1.03 -5.98
CA SER A 131 -3.42 0.16 -6.33
C SER A 131 -3.37 0.53 -7.81
N PHE A 132 -2.25 0.32 -8.49
CA PHE A 132 -2.12 0.62 -9.92
C PHE A 132 -2.95 -0.32 -10.81
N CYS A 133 -3.17 -1.58 -10.41
CA CYS A 133 -4.07 -2.49 -11.14
C CYS A 133 -5.52 -2.04 -11.00
N ALA A 134 -5.95 -1.66 -9.79
CA ALA A 134 -7.30 -1.15 -9.59
C ALA A 134 -7.51 0.20 -10.27
N ALA A 135 -6.50 1.10 -10.25
CA ALA A 135 -6.54 2.37 -10.95
C ALA A 135 -6.73 2.18 -12.47
N ALA A 136 -6.00 1.26 -13.09
CA ALA A 136 -6.15 0.96 -14.52
C ALA A 136 -7.56 0.45 -14.84
N ALA A 137 -8.07 -0.49 -14.05
CA ALA A 137 -9.44 -1.00 -14.20
C ALA A 137 -10.48 0.11 -14.03
N ARG A 138 -10.26 1.03 -13.06
CA ARG A 138 -11.17 2.16 -12.81
C ARG A 138 -11.15 3.19 -13.92
N LEU A 139 -10.02 3.33 -14.62
CA LEU A 139 -9.82 4.20 -15.79
C LEU A 139 -10.23 3.52 -17.12
N ASP A 140 -10.69 2.28 -17.05
CA ASP A 140 -11.05 1.45 -18.23
C ASP A 140 -9.91 1.40 -19.27
N ASP A 141 -8.67 1.21 -18.80
CA ASP A 141 -7.48 1.22 -19.65
C ASP A 141 -6.50 0.11 -19.25
N SER A 142 -5.71 -0.39 -20.21
CA SER A 142 -4.61 -1.31 -19.94
C SER A 142 -3.44 -0.56 -19.28
N LEU A 143 -2.61 -1.23 -18.51
CA LEU A 143 -1.32 -0.67 -18.06
C LEU A 143 -0.27 -0.80 -19.14
N VAL A 144 -0.25 -1.90 -19.84
CA VAL A 144 0.71 -2.23 -20.89
C VAL A 144 0.03 -3.03 -21.99
N ASP A 145 0.51 -2.86 -23.22
CA ASP A 145 0.09 -3.64 -24.37
C ASP A 145 1.27 -4.42 -24.95
N ARG A 146 1.02 -5.64 -25.39
CA ARG A 146 2.00 -6.53 -26.06
C ARG A 146 3.28 -6.71 -25.25
N ALA A 147 4.40 -6.11 -25.69
CA ALA A 147 5.74 -6.21 -25.09
C ALA A 147 6.20 -4.91 -24.42
N GLU A 148 5.27 -4.02 -24.10
CA GLU A 148 5.60 -2.78 -23.38
C GLU A 148 6.11 -3.05 -21.97
N GLU A 149 7.02 -2.21 -21.50
CA GLU A 149 7.55 -2.27 -20.15
C GLU A 149 6.66 -1.51 -19.18
N LEU A 150 6.58 -2.00 -17.94
CA LEU A 150 5.89 -1.34 -16.83
C LEU A 150 6.89 -0.97 -15.74
N HIS A 151 7.01 0.33 -15.46
CA HIS A 151 7.88 0.86 -14.41
C HIS A 151 7.06 1.37 -13.23
N ILE A 152 7.32 0.85 -12.03
CA ILE A 152 6.67 1.30 -10.79
C ILE A 152 7.66 2.12 -9.99
N ILE A 153 7.38 3.42 -9.82
CA ILE A 153 8.35 4.42 -9.37
C ILE A 153 7.81 5.16 -8.15
N PRO A 154 8.55 5.18 -7.02
CA PRO A 154 8.21 6.03 -5.88
C PRO A 154 8.67 7.47 -6.15
N SER A 155 7.73 8.37 -6.50
CA SER A 155 8.04 9.75 -6.93
C SER A 155 8.74 10.61 -5.87
N SER A 156 8.71 10.19 -4.61
CA SER A 156 9.38 10.89 -3.51
C SER A 156 10.93 10.93 -3.62
N TYR A 157 11.50 10.27 -4.62
CA TYR A 157 12.97 10.23 -4.89
C TYR A 157 13.36 10.90 -6.22
N GLY A 158 12.46 11.68 -6.84
CA GLY A 158 12.63 12.28 -8.15
C GLY A 158 12.19 11.35 -9.29
N ILE A 159 11.74 11.94 -10.39
CA ILE A 159 11.16 11.20 -11.54
C ILE A 159 11.89 11.45 -12.87
N GLU A 160 12.77 12.46 -12.96
CA GLU A 160 13.35 12.94 -14.22
C GLU A 160 14.01 11.82 -15.02
N ALA A 161 14.83 11.00 -14.36
CA ALA A 161 15.50 9.87 -15.00
C ALA A 161 14.48 8.80 -15.45
N ALA A 162 13.46 8.56 -14.63
CA ALA A 162 12.46 7.55 -14.88
C ALA A 162 11.51 7.90 -16.04
N LEU A 163 11.28 9.18 -16.29
CA LEU A 163 10.48 9.65 -17.44
C LEU A 163 11.15 9.35 -18.79
N ASN A 164 12.43 9.01 -18.81
CA ASN A 164 13.15 8.62 -20.03
C ASN A 164 13.05 7.13 -20.34
N TYR A 165 12.46 6.32 -19.45
CA TYR A 165 12.25 4.90 -19.73
C TYR A 165 11.15 4.71 -20.78
N SER A 166 11.29 3.67 -21.61
CA SER A 166 10.21 3.24 -22.51
C SER A 166 9.01 2.68 -21.73
N GLY A 167 7.86 2.59 -22.37
CA GLY A 167 6.66 1.97 -21.79
C GLY A 167 5.96 2.82 -20.72
N THR A 168 5.08 2.20 -19.96
CA THR A 168 4.23 2.87 -18.97
C THR A 168 4.94 3.06 -17.62
N LYS A 169 4.77 4.22 -17.01
CA LYS A 169 5.29 4.55 -15.68
C LYS A 169 4.13 4.76 -14.72
N ILE A 170 4.21 4.07 -13.60
CA ILE A 170 3.31 4.26 -12.45
C ILE A 170 4.05 5.08 -11.41
N LEU A 171 3.63 6.33 -11.21
CA LEU A 171 4.21 7.20 -10.20
C LEU A 171 3.40 7.06 -8.90
N MET A 172 4.02 6.49 -7.89
CA MET A 172 3.43 6.27 -6.56
C MET A 172 4.00 7.23 -5.53
N LYS A 173 3.24 7.53 -4.48
CA LYS A 173 3.66 8.40 -3.35
C LYS A 173 4.03 9.81 -3.82
N SER A 174 3.27 10.36 -4.77
CA SER A 174 3.54 11.66 -5.39
C SER A 174 3.04 12.86 -4.56
N ALA A 175 2.25 12.65 -3.52
CA ALA A 175 1.58 13.70 -2.76
C ALA A 175 2.52 14.83 -2.29
N SER A 176 3.71 14.50 -1.79
CA SER A 176 4.68 15.48 -1.28
C SER A 176 5.46 16.24 -2.35
N GLY A 177 5.28 15.89 -3.63
CA GLY A 177 6.00 16.52 -4.75
C GLY A 177 5.16 16.61 -6.01
N ILE A 178 3.83 16.64 -5.88
CA ILE A 178 2.92 16.62 -7.03
C ILE A 178 3.13 17.81 -7.97
N SER A 179 3.37 19.02 -7.45
CA SER A 179 3.65 20.23 -8.24
C SER A 179 4.95 20.08 -9.05
N GLU A 180 5.98 19.47 -8.49
CA GLU A 180 7.24 19.19 -9.20
C GLU A 180 7.02 18.11 -10.28
N VAL A 181 6.30 17.05 -9.94
CA VAL A 181 5.92 15.99 -10.89
C VAL A 181 5.14 16.59 -12.06
N LYS A 182 4.12 17.41 -11.78
CA LYS A 182 3.29 18.09 -12.77
C LYS A 182 4.15 18.95 -13.69
N ARG A 183 4.97 19.85 -13.13
CA ARG A 183 5.87 20.70 -13.91
C ARG A 183 6.81 19.89 -14.80
N THR A 184 7.43 18.84 -14.27
CA THR A 184 8.36 17.99 -15.03
C THR A 184 7.66 17.28 -16.19
N LEU A 185 6.39 16.89 -16.01
CA LEU A 185 5.59 16.26 -17.07
C LEU A 185 5.13 17.28 -18.13
N GLU A 186 4.76 18.50 -17.71
CA GLU A 186 4.34 19.59 -18.62
C GLU A 186 5.51 20.14 -19.47
N GLU A 187 6.73 20.18 -18.90
CA GLU A 187 7.94 20.63 -19.58
C GLU A 187 8.47 19.62 -20.61
N LYS A 188 7.97 18.38 -20.58
CA LYS A 188 8.41 17.34 -21.51
C LYS A 188 7.77 17.54 -22.88
N ASP A 189 8.62 17.81 -23.89
CA ASP A 189 8.20 17.86 -25.30
C ASP A 189 7.63 16.48 -25.72
N GLY A 190 6.35 16.45 -26.05
CA GLY A 190 5.65 15.27 -26.56
C GLY A 190 4.28 15.07 -25.91
N ASN A 191 3.40 14.38 -26.61
CA ASN A 191 2.05 14.03 -26.14
C ASN A 191 2.14 12.94 -25.07
N VAL A 192 2.57 13.29 -23.86
CA VAL A 192 2.59 12.35 -22.73
C VAL A 192 1.16 12.24 -22.20
N ASN A 193 0.58 11.06 -22.32
CA ASN A 193 -0.74 10.79 -21.75
C ASN A 193 -0.58 10.54 -20.25
N VAL A 194 -1.12 11.46 -19.43
CA VAL A 194 -1.03 11.37 -17.96
C VAL A 194 -2.43 11.38 -17.38
N LYS A 195 -2.73 10.32 -16.63
CA LYS A 195 -3.94 10.24 -15.82
C LYS A 195 -3.57 10.11 -14.35
N MET A 196 -4.35 10.71 -13.46
CA MET A 196 -4.17 10.58 -12.02
C MET A 196 -5.46 10.11 -11.36
N ILE A 197 -5.32 9.27 -10.35
CA ILE A 197 -6.41 8.89 -9.47
C ILE A 197 -6.01 9.10 -8.01
N GLU A 198 -6.91 9.69 -7.24
CA GLU A 198 -6.80 9.80 -5.78
C GLU A 198 -7.83 8.91 -5.12
N ASN A 199 -7.46 8.29 -4.00
CA ASN A 199 -8.34 7.46 -3.17
C ASN A 199 -9.11 6.40 -3.98
N CYS A 200 -8.42 5.73 -4.92
CA CYS A 200 -9.02 4.74 -5.81
C CYS A 200 -9.84 3.70 -5.03
N GLY A 201 -11.12 3.56 -5.39
CA GLY A 201 -12.07 2.65 -4.75
C GLY A 201 -12.55 3.08 -3.36
N MET A 202 -12.27 4.32 -2.93
CA MET A 202 -12.75 4.89 -1.67
C MET A 202 -13.84 5.95 -1.93
N PRO A 203 -14.64 6.32 -0.92
CA PRO A 203 -15.73 7.32 -1.09
C PRO A 203 -15.27 8.67 -1.65
N GLU A 204 -14.03 9.07 -1.35
CA GLU A 204 -13.45 10.34 -1.81
C GLU A 204 -12.63 10.20 -3.11
N GLU A 205 -12.89 9.17 -3.92
CA GLU A 205 -12.22 8.96 -5.20
C GLU A 205 -12.34 10.18 -6.12
N ARG A 206 -11.22 10.56 -6.73
CA ARG A 206 -11.15 11.60 -7.77
C ARG A 206 -10.27 11.13 -8.92
N ILE A 207 -10.73 11.40 -10.15
CA ILE A 207 -10.03 11.06 -11.39
C ILE A 207 -9.70 12.34 -12.13
N TYR A 208 -8.48 12.42 -12.64
CA TYR A 208 -7.97 13.50 -13.47
C TYR A 208 -7.45 12.88 -14.77
N GLU A 209 -8.11 13.21 -15.88
CA GLU A 209 -7.84 12.61 -17.20
C GLU A 209 -6.66 13.27 -17.92
N ARG A 210 -6.23 14.44 -17.46
CA ARG A 210 -5.13 15.19 -18.05
C ARG A 210 -4.27 15.83 -16.99
N ILE A 211 -2.99 16.05 -17.32
CA ILE A 211 -2.04 16.65 -16.38
C ILE A 211 -2.43 18.05 -15.92
N GLU A 212 -3.05 18.85 -16.80
CA GLU A 212 -3.49 20.20 -16.49
C GLU A 212 -4.56 20.24 -15.41
N ASP A 213 -5.38 19.19 -15.32
CA ASP A 213 -6.46 19.07 -14.34
C ASP A 213 -5.96 18.62 -12.97
N VAL A 214 -4.71 18.10 -12.87
CA VAL A 214 -4.10 17.66 -11.63
C VAL A 214 -3.85 18.85 -10.70
N PRO A 215 -4.32 18.82 -9.44
CA PRO A 215 -4.14 19.92 -8.49
C PRO A 215 -2.71 20.09 -8.05
N GLU A 216 -2.34 21.29 -7.57
CA GLU A 216 -1.03 21.59 -7.00
C GLU A 216 -0.76 20.84 -5.66
N GLN A 217 -1.80 20.35 -5.02
CA GLN A 217 -1.74 19.54 -3.82
C GLN A 217 -2.60 18.29 -4.00
N ALA A 218 -2.00 17.13 -3.73
CA ALA A 218 -2.68 15.85 -3.82
C ALA A 218 -2.65 15.11 -2.48
N GLY A 219 -3.63 14.28 -2.24
CA GLY A 219 -3.70 13.41 -1.06
C GLY A 219 -2.62 12.31 -1.09
N TYR A 220 -2.38 11.71 0.07
CA TYR A 220 -1.36 10.65 0.22
C TYR A 220 -1.62 9.44 -0.70
N TYR A 221 -2.88 9.12 -0.97
CA TYR A 221 -3.29 7.98 -1.78
C TYR A 221 -3.48 8.36 -3.25
N SER A 222 -2.52 9.11 -3.79
CA SER A 222 -2.48 9.53 -5.20
C SER A 222 -1.54 8.65 -6.00
N LEU A 223 -1.95 8.37 -7.24
CA LEU A 223 -1.21 7.58 -8.21
C LEU A 223 -1.38 8.20 -9.61
N LEU A 224 -0.25 8.35 -10.33
CA LEU A 224 -0.29 8.76 -11.73
C LEU A 224 0.11 7.59 -12.64
N ILE A 225 -0.56 7.49 -13.77
CA ILE A 225 -0.23 6.60 -14.89
C ILE A 225 0.26 7.48 -16.04
N VAL A 226 1.50 7.25 -16.47
CA VAL A 226 2.18 8.02 -17.52
C VAL A 226 2.51 7.06 -18.66
N LYS A 227 1.90 7.33 -19.84
CA LYS A 227 2.09 6.54 -21.08
C LYS A 227 2.77 7.37 -22.16
#